data_422459ae41458fa6aa0c01a63129307e
#
_entry.id   422459ae41458fa6aa0c01a63129307e
#
_cell.length_a   1.000
_cell.length_b   1.000
_cell.length_c   1.000
_cell.angle_alpha   90.00
_cell.angle_beta   90.00
_cell.angle_gamma   90.00
#
_symmetry.space_group_name_H-M   'P 1'
#
loop_
_entity.id
_entity.type
_entity.pdbx_description
1 polymer ?
#
loop_
_entity_poly.entity_id
_entity_poly.type
_entity_poly.pdbx_seq_one_letter_code
_entity_poly.pdbx_strand_id
1 'polypeptide(L)'
;MKKTVYYLCLSALLGFSGCQDEIEQEQVIPAQTGDEITFGSALTDIQTRTIYGNEPVNGAYPVYWEEDGSDQIAIYCPQASQGKLVKYAVKPDDKNPEHSSTVTKVNTDEAGLQWGKDEIHQFYGFYPASAVTGTEDGKIVGEIPTVQSPVDWVESTNEAGGTTYTGVANTDYAFMWAYGAHKRSDGGDVVLTFHPWVTVLDIEINGPANEGETIKMSSVQVRSLNDEILNGKFICDMNPVEQDPTKAPTYVGIGNTASTRNQVSIELFDTDKGDFITLGKNDKIVVRAYLLPKDENYDTGTGGGQQLQVRVAPFNSAVLTRTLNGADESVSGGIVAHKINRVVLPSVSKNGPNYWMSSLDPNIFVTELSLPGSKMSYQIKGQASGVTYQDLSIADQFTNGIRAFQIQTAST
;
A
#
# COMPACT_ATOMS: atom_id res chain seq x y z
N MET A 1 97.24 -11.65 27.09
CA MET A 1 96.50 -12.40 28.10
C MET A 1 95.12 -11.86 28.21
N LYS A 2 94.10 -12.56 27.77
CA LYS A 2 92.79 -12.80 28.34
C LYS A 2 91.88 -13.38 27.24
N LYS A 3 91.50 -14.58 27.46
CA LYS A 3 90.64 -15.40 26.62
C LYS A 3 89.18 -14.91 26.72
N THR A 4 88.55 -14.70 25.59
CA THR A 4 87.08 -14.44 25.56
C THR A 4 86.46 -15.69 25.02
N VAL A 5 85.57 -16.26 25.84
CA VAL A 5 84.78 -17.46 25.58
C VAL A 5 83.54 -17.00 24.85
N TYR A 6 83.25 -17.55 23.64
CA TYR A 6 81.97 -17.37 22.95
C TYR A 6 81.00 -18.48 23.42
N TYR A 7 79.83 -18.04 23.97
CA TYR A 7 78.71 -18.91 24.18
C TYR A 7 77.79 -18.83 22.95
N LEU A 8 77.60 -19.97 22.36
CA LEU A 8 76.67 -20.16 21.25
C LEU A 8 75.30 -20.50 21.84
N CYS A 9 74.37 -19.54 21.89
CA CYS A 9 72.97 -19.81 22.18
C CYS A 9 72.23 -20.21 20.93
N LEU A 10 71.95 -21.49 20.81
CA LEU A 10 71.06 -22.05 19.77
C LEU A 10 69.62 -21.88 20.23
N SER A 11 68.95 -20.79 19.81
CA SER A 11 67.53 -20.61 20.00
C SER A 11 66.76 -21.19 18.81
N ALA A 12 66.03 -22.28 19.09
CA ALA A 12 65.08 -22.88 18.15
C ALA A 12 63.92 -21.91 17.91
N LEU A 13 63.83 -21.32 16.74
CA LEU A 13 62.66 -20.63 16.26
C LEU A 13 61.63 -21.69 15.83
N LEU A 14 60.63 -21.90 16.67
CA LEU A 14 59.40 -22.56 16.26
C LEU A 14 58.63 -21.53 15.42
N GLY A 15 58.59 -21.76 14.13
CA GLY A 15 57.77 -21.02 13.21
C GLY A 15 56.29 -21.32 13.47
N PHE A 16 55.60 -20.37 14.07
CA PHE A 16 54.14 -20.30 13.95
C PHE A 16 53.83 -19.74 12.56
N SER A 17 53.51 -20.60 11.62
CA SER A 17 52.78 -20.21 10.44
C SER A 17 51.32 -19.92 10.87
N GLY A 18 51.09 -18.69 11.30
CA GLY A 18 49.75 -18.14 11.34
C GLY A 18 49.28 -18.01 9.90
N CYS A 19 48.26 -18.74 9.52
CA CYS A 19 47.44 -18.35 8.37
C CYS A 19 46.87 -16.99 8.71
N GLN A 20 47.47 -15.91 8.23
CA GLN A 20 46.78 -14.68 7.97
C GLN A 20 45.89 -14.98 6.75
N ASP A 21 44.60 -15.17 6.99
CA ASP A 21 43.64 -14.88 5.93
C ASP A 21 43.84 -13.40 5.59
N GLU A 22 44.65 -13.14 4.59
CA GLU A 22 44.64 -11.88 3.89
C GLU A 22 43.21 -11.79 3.30
N ILE A 23 42.32 -11.04 3.97
CA ILE A 23 41.15 -10.50 3.32
C ILE A 23 41.75 -9.67 2.16
N GLU A 24 41.76 -10.22 0.97
CA GLU A 24 41.99 -9.45 -0.24
C GLU A 24 40.97 -8.34 -0.22
N GLN A 25 41.41 -7.15 0.16
CA GLN A 25 40.62 -5.93 -0.10
C GLN A 25 40.56 -5.86 -1.63
N GLU A 26 39.39 -6.19 -2.15
CA GLU A 26 39.10 -6.02 -3.57
C GLU A 26 39.39 -4.57 -3.91
N GLN A 27 40.43 -4.36 -4.71
CA GLN A 27 40.83 -3.03 -5.14
C GLN A 27 39.73 -2.49 -6.03
N VAL A 28 38.88 -1.62 -5.49
CA VAL A 28 37.88 -0.92 -6.27
C VAL A 28 38.57 -0.09 -7.33
N ILE A 29 38.41 -0.49 -8.60
CA ILE A 29 38.99 0.20 -9.76
C ILE A 29 38.09 1.39 -10.07
N PRO A 30 38.62 2.64 -10.11
CA PRO A 30 37.83 3.79 -10.50
C PRO A 30 37.23 3.64 -11.91
N ALA A 31 35.92 3.86 -12.05
CA ALA A 31 35.25 3.80 -13.34
C ALA A 31 35.67 4.98 -14.24
N GLN A 32 35.70 4.74 -15.54
CA GLN A 32 36.01 5.74 -16.53
C GLN A 32 34.79 6.24 -17.29
N THR A 33 34.87 7.40 -17.91
CA THR A 33 33.84 7.90 -18.79
C THR A 33 33.57 6.92 -19.93
N GLY A 34 32.30 6.51 -20.10
CA GLY A 34 31.87 5.53 -21.10
C GLY A 34 31.77 4.09 -20.59
N ASP A 35 32.29 3.78 -19.40
CA ASP A 35 32.09 2.47 -18.79
C ASP A 35 30.60 2.30 -18.42
N GLU A 36 30.06 1.09 -18.59
CA GLU A 36 28.71 0.76 -18.19
C GLU A 36 28.60 0.79 -16.66
N ILE A 37 27.50 1.37 -16.18
CA ILE A 37 27.19 1.46 -14.76
C ILE A 37 26.49 0.19 -14.33
N THR A 38 27.00 -0.46 -13.29
CA THR A 38 26.37 -1.61 -12.67
C THR A 38 25.55 -1.18 -11.46
N PHE A 39 24.44 -1.88 -11.24
CA PHE A 39 23.48 -1.54 -10.20
C PHE A 39 23.20 -2.70 -9.27
N GLY A 40 23.04 -2.37 -7.98
CA GLY A 40 22.32 -3.16 -6.99
C GLY A 40 21.05 -2.45 -6.59
N SER A 41 20.10 -3.19 -6.04
CA SER A 41 18.89 -2.61 -5.45
C SER A 41 18.64 -3.17 -4.07
N ALA A 42 18.06 -2.35 -3.21
CA ALA A 42 17.58 -2.73 -1.89
C ALA A 42 16.20 -2.12 -1.69
N LEU A 43 15.39 -2.78 -0.86
CA LEU A 43 14.10 -2.27 -0.42
C LEU A 43 14.27 -1.75 1.01
N THR A 44 13.79 -0.54 1.27
CA THR A 44 13.81 -0.03 2.65
C THR A 44 12.66 -0.61 3.43
N ASP A 45 12.98 -0.87 4.70
CA ASP A 45 12.00 -1.14 5.76
C ASP A 45 10.68 -1.77 5.32
N ILE A 46 10.62 -3.04 5.49
CA ILE A 46 9.49 -3.94 5.81
C ILE A 46 8.05 -3.46 5.47
N GLN A 47 7.84 -2.47 4.60
CA GLN A 47 6.49 -1.90 4.43
C GLN A 47 5.96 -1.83 2.99
N THR A 48 6.71 -2.21 1.96
CA THR A 48 6.22 -2.22 0.57
C THR A 48 6.71 -3.43 -0.19
N ARG A 49 5.98 -3.89 -1.18
CA ARG A 49 6.14 -5.22 -1.75
C ARG A 49 5.92 -5.28 -3.25
N THR A 50 6.72 -6.14 -3.87
CA THR A 50 6.38 -6.87 -5.08
C THR A 50 5.77 -8.23 -4.72
N ILE A 51 6.33 -9.01 -3.79
CA ILE A 51 5.66 -10.16 -3.12
C ILE A 51 5.55 -9.92 -1.62
N TYR A 52 4.45 -10.34 -1.00
CA TYR A 52 4.24 -10.23 0.44
C TYR A 52 4.66 -11.48 1.19
N GLY A 53 5.51 -11.34 2.24
CA GLY A 53 5.71 -12.40 3.24
C GLY A 53 4.39 -12.79 3.90
N ASN A 54 4.26 -14.07 4.23
CA ASN A 54 3.02 -14.61 4.78
C ASN A 54 2.75 -14.15 6.22
N GLU A 55 3.78 -13.63 6.90
CA GLU A 55 3.71 -13.23 8.30
C GLU A 55 4.25 -11.81 8.49
N PRO A 56 3.60 -10.97 9.30
CA PRO A 56 4.12 -9.66 9.62
C PRO A 56 5.34 -9.77 10.53
N VAL A 57 6.42 -9.06 10.21
CA VAL A 57 7.58 -8.87 11.07
C VAL A 57 7.48 -7.51 11.73
N ASN A 58 7.46 -7.45 13.06
CA ASN A 58 7.27 -6.21 13.84
C ASN A 58 6.00 -5.40 13.44
N GLY A 59 4.92 -6.08 13.04
CA GLY A 59 3.66 -5.45 12.66
C GLY A 59 3.59 -4.94 11.22
N ALA A 60 4.63 -5.19 10.42
CA ALA A 60 4.67 -4.86 9.00
C ALA A 60 5.02 -6.09 8.17
N TYR A 61 4.45 -6.17 6.97
CA TYR A 61 4.78 -7.28 6.05
C TYR A 61 6.09 -6.97 5.32
N PRO A 62 7.06 -7.92 5.31
CA PRO A 62 8.29 -7.74 4.55
C PRO A 62 8.03 -7.73 3.04
N VAL A 63 8.86 -7.01 2.33
CA VAL A 63 8.81 -6.86 0.87
C VAL A 63 9.98 -7.58 0.24
N TYR A 64 9.72 -8.25 -0.87
CA TYR A 64 10.74 -8.97 -1.62
C TYR A 64 10.57 -8.71 -3.12
N TRP A 65 11.63 -8.75 -3.88
CA TRP A 65 11.57 -8.81 -5.33
C TRP A 65 11.02 -10.16 -5.79
N GLU A 66 10.35 -10.21 -6.95
CA GLU A 66 9.85 -11.45 -7.54
C GLU A 66 11.01 -12.39 -7.89
N GLU A 67 10.91 -13.66 -7.49
CA GLU A 67 11.97 -14.66 -7.70
C GLU A 67 12.25 -14.94 -9.18
N ASP A 68 11.25 -14.78 -10.04
CA ASP A 68 11.36 -15.02 -11.47
C ASP A 68 12.06 -13.87 -12.23
N GLY A 69 12.37 -12.75 -11.56
CA GLY A 69 12.99 -11.58 -12.17
C GLY A 69 12.04 -10.77 -13.05
N SER A 70 10.72 -10.92 -12.87
CA SER A 70 9.71 -10.14 -13.61
C SER A 70 9.65 -8.69 -13.17
N ASP A 71 10.13 -8.39 -11.97
CA ASP A 71 10.21 -7.03 -11.47
C ASP A 71 11.17 -6.18 -12.28
N GLN A 72 10.68 -5.02 -12.72
CA GLN A 72 11.47 -4.09 -13.52
C GLN A 72 11.44 -2.69 -12.91
N ILE A 73 12.62 -2.10 -12.82
CA ILE A 73 12.85 -0.72 -12.40
C ILE A 73 13.32 0.13 -13.57
N ALA A 74 12.98 1.40 -13.57
CA ALA A 74 13.55 2.38 -14.47
C ALA A 74 14.57 3.23 -13.70
N ILE A 75 15.74 3.46 -14.26
CA ILE A 75 16.74 4.32 -13.65
C ILE A 75 17.06 5.46 -14.61
N TYR A 76 16.94 6.68 -14.11
CA TYR A 76 17.27 7.93 -14.79
C TYR A 76 18.54 8.53 -14.20
N CYS A 77 19.48 8.94 -15.09
CA CYS A 77 20.68 9.64 -14.70
C CYS A 77 20.98 10.77 -15.70
N PRO A 78 20.76 12.03 -15.34
CA PRO A 78 20.97 13.16 -16.26
C PRO A 78 22.44 13.36 -16.66
N GLN A 79 23.40 12.88 -15.84
CA GLN A 79 24.83 12.98 -16.11
C GLN A 79 25.38 11.83 -16.97
N ALA A 80 24.57 10.80 -17.26
CA ALA A 80 25.00 9.66 -18.07
C ALA A 80 25.46 10.12 -19.48
N SER A 81 26.52 9.48 -20.01
CA SER A 81 27.06 9.81 -21.32
C SER A 81 26.17 9.34 -22.46
N GLN A 82 25.45 8.23 -22.28
CA GLN A 82 24.48 7.68 -23.22
C GLN A 82 23.30 7.08 -22.44
N GLY A 83 22.10 7.12 -23.04
CA GLY A 83 20.90 6.54 -22.50
C GLY A 83 20.57 7.10 -21.11
N LYS A 84 19.89 8.23 -21.02
CA LYS A 84 19.62 8.85 -19.72
C LYS A 84 18.56 8.12 -18.89
N LEU A 85 17.72 7.30 -19.51
CA LEU A 85 16.68 6.51 -18.87
C LEU A 85 16.73 5.08 -19.41
N VAL A 86 17.00 4.11 -18.55
CA VAL A 86 17.12 2.70 -18.92
C VAL A 86 16.30 1.84 -17.97
N LYS A 87 15.67 0.79 -18.50
CA LYS A 87 14.90 -0.18 -17.72
C LYS A 87 15.75 -1.40 -17.40
N TYR A 88 15.66 -1.83 -16.15
CA TYR A 88 16.40 -2.97 -15.63
C TYR A 88 15.46 -3.98 -14.99
N ALA A 89 15.72 -5.26 -15.20
CA ALA A 89 15.08 -6.35 -14.47
C ALA A 89 15.84 -6.60 -13.17
N VAL A 90 15.12 -6.81 -12.08
CA VAL A 90 15.67 -7.07 -10.76
C VAL A 90 15.44 -8.53 -10.40
N LYS A 91 16.49 -9.22 -9.98
CA LYS A 91 16.39 -10.56 -9.41
C LYS A 91 16.77 -10.51 -7.94
N PRO A 92 15.97 -11.09 -7.02
CA PRO A 92 16.28 -11.10 -5.59
C PRO A 92 17.55 -11.90 -5.27
N ASP A 93 18.13 -11.61 -4.12
CA ASP A 93 19.14 -12.46 -3.51
C ASP A 93 18.43 -13.60 -2.75
N ASP A 94 18.86 -14.83 -2.94
CA ASP A 94 18.23 -16.02 -2.37
C ASP A 94 18.22 -16.03 -0.81
N LYS A 95 19.14 -15.28 -0.18
CA LYS A 95 19.27 -15.23 1.29
C LYS A 95 18.66 -13.95 1.88
N ASN A 96 18.69 -12.88 1.12
CA ASN A 96 18.18 -11.57 1.53
C ASN A 96 17.30 -11.02 0.40
N PRO A 97 16.06 -11.53 0.27
CA PRO A 97 15.20 -11.23 -0.88
C PRO A 97 14.74 -9.76 -0.97
N GLU A 98 15.01 -8.94 0.04
CA GLU A 98 14.90 -7.48 0.00
C GLU A 98 16.04 -6.82 -0.79
N HIS A 99 17.14 -7.52 -1.03
CA HIS A 99 18.24 -7.09 -1.89
C HIS A 99 18.18 -7.79 -3.23
N SER A 100 18.72 -7.14 -4.26
CA SER A 100 18.93 -7.80 -5.54
C SER A 100 20.21 -8.62 -5.53
N SER A 101 20.18 -9.81 -6.14
CA SER A 101 21.40 -10.53 -6.53
C SER A 101 21.93 -10.00 -7.85
N THR A 102 21.04 -9.61 -8.76
CA THR A 102 21.40 -9.02 -10.05
C THR A 102 20.40 -7.94 -10.48
N VAL A 103 20.91 -6.91 -11.15
CA VAL A 103 20.12 -5.88 -11.82
C VAL A 103 20.63 -5.82 -13.26
N THR A 104 19.83 -6.29 -14.21
CA THR A 104 20.23 -6.46 -15.61
C THR A 104 19.32 -5.67 -16.54
N LYS A 105 19.86 -5.20 -17.67
CA LYS A 105 19.06 -4.47 -18.67
C LYS A 105 17.92 -5.35 -19.18
N VAL A 106 16.72 -4.76 -19.28
CA VAL A 106 15.57 -5.43 -19.89
C VAL A 106 15.78 -5.61 -21.38
N ASN A 107 16.28 -4.58 -22.07
CA ASN A 107 16.69 -4.67 -23.47
C ASN A 107 18.20 -4.86 -23.56
N THR A 108 18.65 -6.07 -23.85
CA THR A 108 20.07 -6.43 -23.94
C THR A 108 20.76 -5.83 -25.16
N ASP A 109 20.01 -5.44 -26.21
CA ASP A 109 20.55 -4.85 -27.44
C ASP A 109 20.84 -3.34 -27.31
N GLU A 110 20.30 -2.70 -26.25
CA GLU A 110 20.54 -1.30 -25.95
C GLU A 110 21.70 -1.14 -24.97
N ALA A 111 22.42 -0.01 -25.07
CA ALA A 111 23.42 0.35 -24.07
C ALA A 111 22.75 0.63 -22.73
N GLY A 112 23.34 0.12 -21.64
CA GLY A 112 22.98 0.53 -20.28
C GLY A 112 23.35 1.99 -20.00
N LEU A 113 23.04 2.47 -18.81
CA LEU A 113 23.57 3.75 -18.34
C LEU A 113 25.10 3.69 -18.30
N GLN A 114 25.74 4.73 -18.79
CA GLN A 114 27.19 4.82 -18.85
C GLN A 114 27.70 6.05 -18.11
N TRP A 115 28.81 5.93 -17.42
CA TRP A 115 29.45 7.02 -16.74
C TRP A 115 29.74 8.20 -17.69
N GLY A 116 29.25 9.38 -17.35
CA GLY A 116 29.53 10.61 -18.06
C GLY A 116 30.82 11.28 -17.58
N LYS A 117 31.01 12.54 -17.98
CA LYS A 117 32.24 13.31 -17.65
C LYS A 117 32.22 13.82 -16.20
N ASP A 118 31.04 13.99 -15.61
CA ASP A 118 30.91 14.50 -14.26
C ASP A 118 31.46 13.51 -13.25
N GLU A 119 32.02 14.01 -12.15
CA GLU A 119 32.51 13.14 -11.07
C GLU A 119 31.37 12.57 -10.24
N ILE A 120 30.32 13.37 -9.99
CA ILE A 120 29.14 12.94 -9.23
C ILE A 120 28.01 12.69 -10.21
N HIS A 121 27.41 11.50 -10.13
CA HIS A 121 26.22 11.13 -10.87
C HIS A 121 25.07 10.97 -9.92
N GLN A 122 23.90 11.48 -10.29
CA GLN A 122 22.65 11.38 -9.55
C GLN A 122 21.75 10.37 -10.24
N PHE A 123 21.27 9.41 -9.48
CA PHE A 123 20.43 8.32 -9.96
C PHE A 123 19.06 8.40 -9.34
N TYR A 124 18.06 8.32 -10.17
CA TYR A 124 16.65 8.35 -9.79
C TYR A 124 16.01 7.04 -10.26
N GLY A 125 15.63 6.19 -9.31
CA GLY A 125 14.97 4.91 -9.56
C GLY A 125 13.46 5.02 -9.43
N PHE A 126 12.72 4.28 -10.24
CA PHE A 126 11.27 4.19 -10.16
C PHE A 126 10.78 2.78 -10.48
N TYR A 127 9.80 2.31 -9.70
CA TYR A 127 9.10 1.03 -9.87
C TYR A 127 7.59 1.27 -9.92
N PRO A 128 6.83 0.55 -10.74
CA PRO A 128 7.28 -0.39 -11.78
C PRO A 128 7.77 0.36 -13.05
N ALA A 129 8.72 -0.23 -13.76
CA ALA A 129 9.24 0.36 -15.00
C ALA A 129 8.18 0.46 -16.11
N SER A 130 7.10 -0.31 -16.03
CA SER A 130 5.96 -0.26 -16.96
C SER A 130 5.26 1.09 -16.95
N ALA A 131 5.22 1.75 -15.80
CA ALA A 131 4.61 3.07 -15.64
C ALA A 131 5.45 4.20 -16.23
N VAL A 132 6.74 3.95 -16.51
CA VAL A 132 7.65 4.93 -17.08
C VAL A 132 7.47 4.95 -18.60
N THR A 133 6.69 5.87 -19.08
CA THR A 133 6.52 6.10 -20.53
C THR A 133 7.59 7.08 -21.01
N GLY A 134 8.77 6.56 -21.15
CA GLY A 134 9.93 7.01 -21.88
C GLY A 134 10.07 8.51 -22.18
N THR A 135 10.41 9.31 -21.18
CA THR A 135 10.96 10.62 -21.44
C THR A 135 12.37 10.68 -20.84
N GLU A 136 13.34 11.08 -21.66
CA GLU A 136 14.73 11.30 -21.21
C GLU A 136 14.86 12.47 -20.25
N ASP A 137 13.76 13.14 -19.91
CA ASP A 137 13.70 14.33 -19.03
C ASP A 137 13.37 13.98 -17.56
N GLY A 138 13.28 12.69 -17.21
CA GLY A 138 13.05 12.22 -15.84
C GLY A 138 11.59 12.34 -15.38
N LYS A 139 10.64 12.61 -16.28
CA LYS A 139 9.22 12.64 -15.95
C LYS A 139 8.61 11.26 -16.09
N ILE A 140 7.83 10.89 -15.10
CA ILE A 140 7.11 9.61 -15.03
C ILE A 140 5.62 9.90 -15.11
N VAL A 141 4.93 9.20 -16.00
CA VAL A 141 3.49 9.28 -16.14
C VAL A 141 2.91 7.96 -15.67
N GLY A 142 2.05 8.00 -14.67
CA GLY A 142 1.39 6.83 -14.12
C GLY A 142 -0.09 7.08 -13.86
N GLU A 143 -0.76 6.03 -13.37
CA GLU A 143 -2.16 6.09 -12.97
C GLU A 143 -2.41 5.17 -11.78
N ILE A 144 -3.08 5.71 -10.76
CA ILE A 144 -3.74 4.90 -9.72
C ILE A 144 -5.20 4.80 -10.14
N PRO A 145 -5.72 3.61 -10.50
CA PRO A 145 -7.10 3.49 -10.99
C PRO A 145 -8.12 3.67 -9.86
N THR A 146 -9.34 4.05 -10.23
CA THR A 146 -10.46 4.15 -9.29
C THR A 146 -10.91 2.78 -8.81
N VAL A 147 -10.82 1.75 -9.66
CA VAL A 147 -11.15 0.35 -9.33
C VAL A 147 -9.87 -0.45 -9.34
N GLN A 148 -9.61 -1.14 -8.23
CA GLN A 148 -8.39 -1.91 -7.99
C GLN A 148 -8.76 -3.33 -7.54
N SER A 149 -9.19 -4.16 -8.47
CA SER A 149 -9.52 -5.55 -8.14
C SER A 149 -8.26 -6.37 -7.87
N PRO A 150 -8.29 -7.33 -6.93
CA PRO A 150 -7.25 -8.33 -6.80
C PRO A 150 -7.04 -9.08 -8.12
N VAL A 151 -5.79 -9.46 -8.40
CA VAL A 151 -5.47 -10.26 -9.59
C VAL A 151 -5.77 -11.74 -9.39
N ASP A 152 -5.82 -12.18 -8.13
CA ASP A 152 -6.11 -13.55 -7.71
C ASP A 152 -6.55 -13.57 -6.24
N TRP A 153 -6.99 -14.72 -5.74
CA TRP A 153 -7.36 -14.96 -4.36
C TRP A 153 -6.62 -16.15 -3.77
N VAL A 154 -6.05 -15.96 -2.57
CA VAL A 154 -5.41 -17.03 -1.80
C VAL A 154 -6.23 -17.32 -0.55
N GLU A 155 -6.54 -18.59 -0.32
CA GLU A 155 -7.25 -19.04 0.87
C GLU A 155 -6.29 -19.70 1.86
N SER A 156 -6.43 -19.34 3.12
CA SER A 156 -5.70 -19.97 4.23
C SER A 156 -6.59 -20.15 5.45
N THR A 157 -6.27 -21.14 6.30
CA THR A 157 -6.97 -21.30 7.58
C THR A 157 -6.36 -20.35 8.60
N ASN A 158 -7.20 -19.52 9.25
CA ASN A 158 -6.74 -18.62 10.31
C ASN A 158 -6.78 -19.29 11.71
N GLU A 159 -6.19 -18.61 12.70
CA GLU A 159 -6.11 -19.11 14.09
C GLU A 159 -7.46 -19.36 14.76
N ALA A 160 -8.51 -18.65 14.33
CA ALA A 160 -9.87 -18.82 14.83
C ALA A 160 -10.62 -20.00 14.17
N GLY A 161 -9.97 -20.72 13.26
CA GLY A 161 -10.52 -21.88 12.54
C GLY A 161 -11.44 -21.50 11.37
N GLY A 162 -11.49 -20.22 10.99
CA GLY A 162 -12.15 -19.76 9.78
C GLY A 162 -11.20 -19.66 8.59
N THR A 163 -11.71 -19.21 7.44
CA THR A 163 -10.95 -18.99 6.22
C THR A 163 -10.53 -17.51 6.11
N THR A 164 -9.26 -17.27 5.81
CA THR A 164 -8.80 -15.94 5.36
C THR A 164 -8.70 -15.96 3.85
N TYR A 165 -9.47 -15.08 3.20
CA TYR A 165 -9.42 -14.79 1.78
C TYR A 165 -8.51 -13.59 1.56
N THR A 166 -7.31 -13.81 1.04
CA THR A 166 -6.37 -12.74 0.74
C THR A 166 -6.40 -12.43 -0.75
N GLY A 167 -6.82 -11.21 -1.08
CA GLY A 167 -6.74 -10.73 -2.45
C GLY A 167 -5.30 -10.42 -2.82
N VAL A 168 -4.78 -11.09 -3.85
CA VAL A 168 -3.46 -10.81 -4.40
C VAL A 168 -3.51 -9.44 -5.07
N ALA A 169 -2.75 -8.50 -4.52
CA ALA A 169 -2.77 -7.12 -4.99
C ALA A 169 -2.09 -6.99 -6.35
N ASN A 170 -2.62 -6.11 -7.21
CA ASN A 170 -1.93 -5.76 -8.45
C ASN A 170 -0.74 -4.86 -8.15
N THR A 171 0.46 -5.40 -8.33
CA THR A 171 1.72 -4.70 -8.05
C THR A 171 2.04 -3.57 -9.04
N ASP A 172 1.34 -3.49 -10.18
CA ASP A 172 1.44 -2.34 -11.10
C ASP A 172 1.07 -1.00 -10.44
N TYR A 173 0.38 -1.02 -9.30
CA TYR A 173 0.03 0.18 -8.53
C TYR A 173 0.95 0.42 -7.33
N ALA A 174 1.87 -0.49 -7.07
CA ALA A 174 2.82 -0.41 -5.94
C ALA A 174 4.01 0.49 -6.26
N PHE A 175 3.76 1.74 -6.64
CA PHE A 175 4.81 2.66 -7.03
C PHE A 175 5.83 2.87 -5.92
N MET A 176 7.12 2.74 -6.30
CA MET A 176 8.26 3.01 -5.42
C MET A 176 9.25 3.94 -6.13
N TRP A 177 10.05 4.65 -5.35
CA TRP A 177 11.07 5.56 -5.83
C TRP A 177 12.39 5.33 -5.09
N ALA A 178 13.49 5.67 -5.74
CA ALA A 178 14.82 5.66 -5.15
C ALA A 178 15.62 6.86 -5.64
N TYR A 179 16.51 7.34 -4.79
CA TYR A 179 17.51 8.33 -5.13
C TYR A 179 18.87 7.91 -4.59
N GLY A 180 19.92 8.15 -5.36
CA GLY A 180 21.30 7.94 -4.94
C GLY A 180 22.23 8.87 -5.68
N ALA A 181 23.31 9.27 -5.02
CA ALA A 181 24.42 9.96 -5.67
C ALA A 181 25.68 9.12 -5.49
N HIS A 182 26.43 8.92 -6.57
CA HIS A 182 27.64 8.11 -6.55
C HIS A 182 28.76 8.83 -7.30
N LYS A 183 29.99 8.70 -6.79
CA LYS A 183 31.16 9.24 -7.46
C LYS A 183 31.74 8.20 -8.43
N ARG A 184 31.94 8.61 -9.64
CA ARG A 184 32.57 7.75 -10.64
C ARG A 184 33.94 7.17 -10.17
N SER A 185 34.74 7.97 -9.46
CA SER A 185 36.03 7.54 -8.92
C SER A 185 35.91 6.43 -7.86
N ASP A 186 34.78 6.29 -7.21
CA ASP A 186 34.58 5.26 -6.17
C ASP A 186 34.43 3.87 -6.80
N GLY A 187 34.03 3.77 -8.08
CA GLY A 187 33.80 2.49 -8.77
C GLY A 187 32.72 1.62 -8.10
N GLY A 188 32.65 0.36 -8.50
CA GLY A 188 31.70 -0.60 -7.93
C GLY A 188 30.23 -0.37 -8.33
N ASP A 189 29.32 -1.13 -7.71
CA ASP A 189 27.91 -1.06 -8.00
C ASP A 189 27.25 0.14 -7.34
N VAL A 190 26.34 0.79 -8.07
CA VAL A 190 25.46 1.82 -7.53
C VAL A 190 24.25 1.14 -6.88
N VAL A 191 24.18 1.10 -5.57
CA VAL A 191 23.06 0.52 -4.84
C VAL A 191 21.97 1.56 -4.65
N LEU A 192 20.77 1.30 -5.20
CA LEU A 192 19.59 2.13 -5.05
C LEU A 192 18.63 1.51 -4.05
N THR A 193 18.29 2.29 -3.03
CA THR A 193 17.33 1.89 -2.00
C THR A 193 15.95 2.43 -2.36
N PHE A 194 15.00 1.52 -2.62
CA PHE A 194 13.64 1.87 -3.02
C PHE A 194 12.75 2.09 -1.79
N HIS A 195 11.99 3.16 -1.85
CA HIS A 195 11.00 3.58 -0.85
C HIS A 195 9.60 3.56 -1.48
N PRO A 196 8.55 3.27 -0.71
CA PRO A 196 7.19 3.44 -1.19
C PRO A 196 6.94 4.88 -1.64
N TRP A 197 6.23 5.02 -2.76
CA TRP A 197 5.75 6.33 -3.20
C TRP A 197 4.26 6.50 -2.88
N VAL A 198 3.47 5.46 -3.04
CA VAL A 198 2.04 5.43 -2.72
C VAL A 198 1.78 5.27 -1.22
N THR A 199 0.60 5.68 -0.79
CA THR A 199 0.05 5.29 0.52
C THR A 199 -0.82 4.07 0.33
N VAL A 200 -0.65 3.06 1.17
CA VAL A 200 -1.34 1.78 1.03
C VAL A 200 -2.17 1.49 2.27
N LEU A 201 -3.42 1.07 2.07
CA LEU A 201 -4.27 0.52 3.13
C LEU A 201 -4.42 -0.98 2.93
N ASP A 202 -3.98 -1.75 3.92
CA ASP A 202 -4.18 -3.19 4.03
C ASP A 202 -5.43 -3.42 4.89
N ILE A 203 -6.57 -3.68 4.24
CA ILE A 203 -7.90 -3.65 4.86
C ILE A 203 -8.33 -5.07 5.20
N GLU A 204 -8.47 -5.36 6.50
CA GLU A 204 -9.04 -6.59 7.02
C GLU A 204 -10.53 -6.41 7.32
N ILE A 205 -11.37 -7.23 6.70
CA ILE A 205 -12.82 -7.27 6.89
C ILE A 205 -13.16 -8.57 7.61
N ASN A 206 -13.66 -8.47 8.83
CA ASN A 206 -14.04 -9.64 9.61
C ASN A 206 -15.46 -10.09 9.30
N GLY A 207 -15.67 -11.39 9.15
CA GLY A 207 -16.96 -12.01 8.94
C GLY A 207 -17.94 -11.82 10.12
N PRO A 208 -19.20 -12.31 9.99
CA PRO A 208 -20.23 -12.17 11.01
C PRO A 208 -19.83 -12.84 12.32
N ALA A 209 -20.25 -12.25 13.44
CA ALA A 209 -19.97 -12.77 14.77
C ALA A 209 -20.81 -14.00 15.14
N ASN A 210 -21.99 -14.15 14.51
CA ASN A 210 -22.96 -15.20 14.87
C ASN A 210 -22.71 -16.49 14.08
N GLU A 211 -22.87 -17.61 14.76
CA GLU A 211 -22.85 -18.94 14.15
C GLU A 211 -23.96 -19.11 13.11
N GLY A 212 -23.63 -19.70 11.96
CA GLY A 212 -24.59 -19.96 10.88
C GLY A 212 -24.97 -18.71 10.06
N GLU A 213 -24.50 -17.53 10.43
CA GLU A 213 -24.65 -16.32 9.62
C GLU A 213 -23.63 -16.30 8.50
N THR A 214 -24.06 -15.98 7.28
CA THR A 214 -23.17 -15.78 6.14
C THR A 214 -23.48 -14.49 5.42
N ILE A 215 -22.47 -13.78 4.97
CA ILE A 215 -22.61 -12.53 4.23
C ILE A 215 -21.78 -12.58 2.96
N LYS A 216 -22.42 -12.40 1.81
CA LYS A 216 -21.76 -12.25 0.52
C LYS A 216 -21.32 -10.79 0.38
N MET A 217 -20.02 -10.59 0.10
CA MET A 217 -19.37 -9.28 0.03
C MET A 217 -19.24 -8.85 -1.43
N SER A 218 -19.59 -7.60 -1.75
CA SER A 218 -19.52 -7.07 -3.12
C SER A 218 -18.27 -6.24 -3.35
N SER A 219 -18.00 -5.26 -2.49
CA SER A 219 -16.86 -4.37 -2.65
C SER A 219 -16.48 -3.69 -1.33
N VAL A 220 -15.26 -3.19 -1.29
CA VAL A 220 -14.81 -2.24 -0.29
C VAL A 220 -14.35 -0.96 -0.99
N GLN A 221 -14.63 0.18 -0.39
CA GLN A 221 -14.29 1.49 -0.94
C GLN A 221 -13.61 2.34 0.13
N VAL A 222 -12.50 2.95 -0.26
CA VAL A 222 -11.83 3.99 0.53
C VAL A 222 -12.23 5.34 -0.06
N ARG A 223 -12.72 6.24 0.78
CA ARG A 223 -13.18 7.57 0.37
C ARG A 223 -12.54 8.67 1.20
N SER A 224 -12.16 9.76 0.55
CA SER A 224 -11.80 11.00 1.23
C SER A 224 -13.05 11.76 1.70
N LEU A 225 -12.99 12.31 2.91
CA LEU A 225 -14.04 13.15 3.48
C LEU A 225 -13.79 14.65 3.28
N ASN A 226 -12.58 15.02 2.86
CA ASN A 226 -12.15 16.41 2.65
C ASN A 226 -11.72 16.70 1.20
N ASP A 227 -12.25 15.92 0.25
CA ASP A 227 -11.99 16.07 -1.19
C ASP A 227 -10.52 15.87 -1.62
N GLU A 228 -9.71 15.16 -0.80
CA GLU A 228 -8.39 14.73 -1.22
C GLU A 228 -8.47 13.83 -2.45
N ILE A 229 -7.53 13.98 -3.36
CA ILE A 229 -7.43 13.15 -4.56
C ILE A 229 -6.71 11.85 -4.19
N LEU A 230 -7.40 10.73 -4.28
CA LEU A 230 -6.88 9.41 -3.91
C LEU A 230 -6.43 8.57 -5.12
N ASN A 231 -6.87 8.91 -6.33
CA ASN A 231 -6.59 8.13 -7.54
C ASN A 231 -6.42 9.02 -8.77
N GLY A 232 -5.98 8.40 -9.86
CA GLY A 232 -5.97 8.98 -11.20
C GLY A 232 -4.60 9.13 -11.82
N LYS A 233 -4.57 9.76 -13.00
CA LYS A 233 -3.33 10.01 -13.74
C LYS A 233 -2.49 11.07 -13.06
N PHE A 234 -1.18 10.86 -13.07
CA PHE A 234 -0.22 11.78 -12.50
C PHE A 234 1.05 11.89 -13.37
N ILE A 235 1.75 13.01 -13.20
CA ILE A 235 3.13 13.17 -13.67
C ILE A 235 3.98 13.42 -12.43
N CYS A 236 5.01 12.59 -12.25
CA CYS A 236 6.01 12.73 -11.22
C CYS A 236 7.32 13.18 -11.86
N ASP A 237 7.95 14.22 -11.32
CA ASP A 237 9.28 14.68 -11.76
C ASP A 237 10.34 14.10 -10.84
N MET A 238 11.15 13.17 -11.41
CA MET A 238 12.24 12.53 -10.70
C MET A 238 13.52 13.36 -10.67
N ASN A 239 13.55 14.50 -11.35
CA ASN A 239 14.72 15.37 -11.44
C ASN A 239 14.40 16.81 -11.03
N PRO A 240 13.97 17.07 -9.79
CA PRO A 240 13.83 18.43 -9.30
C PRO A 240 15.20 19.11 -9.10
N VAL A 241 15.24 20.41 -9.31
CA VAL A 241 16.47 21.22 -9.23
C VAL A 241 17.08 21.21 -7.81
N GLU A 242 16.25 20.98 -6.79
CA GLU A 242 16.66 20.94 -5.38
C GLU A 242 16.02 19.75 -4.70
N GLN A 243 16.48 18.56 -5.02
CA GLN A 243 15.90 17.36 -4.42
C GLN A 243 16.53 17.04 -3.06
N ASP A 244 15.70 16.97 -2.07
CA ASP A 244 16.04 16.34 -0.79
C ASP A 244 15.92 14.81 -0.99
N PRO A 245 17.02 14.05 -0.93
CA PRO A 245 17.00 12.61 -1.18
C PRO A 245 16.21 11.83 -0.13
N THR A 246 15.79 12.48 0.96
CA THR A 246 14.97 11.89 2.02
C THR A 246 13.47 12.07 1.77
N LYS A 247 13.09 12.86 0.76
CA LYS A 247 11.69 13.13 0.44
C LYS A 247 11.25 12.44 -0.84
N ALA A 248 10.05 11.89 -0.80
CA ALA A 248 9.41 11.36 -1.99
C ALA A 248 9.20 12.45 -3.04
N PRO A 249 9.37 12.14 -4.34
CA PRO A 249 9.13 13.10 -5.40
C PRO A 249 7.66 13.55 -5.42
N THR A 250 7.45 14.83 -5.69
CA THR A 250 6.11 15.40 -5.85
C THR A 250 5.49 15.05 -7.20
N TYR A 251 4.19 15.14 -7.31
CA TYR A 251 3.47 14.88 -8.55
C TYR A 251 2.47 15.96 -8.88
N VAL A 252 2.08 16.01 -10.15
CA VAL A 252 0.97 16.84 -10.64
C VAL A 252 -0.10 15.91 -11.23
N GLY A 253 -1.34 16.05 -10.77
CA GLY A 253 -2.47 15.32 -11.31
C GLY A 253 -2.87 15.81 -12.70
N ILE A 254 -3.23 14.91 -13.62
CA ILE A 254 -3.65 15.24 -14.96
C ILE A 254 -5.18 15.14 -15.08
N GLY A 255 -5.82 16.25 -15.44
CA GLY A 255 -7.25 16.27 -15.80
C GLY A 255 -8.22 15.89 -14.69
N ASN A 256 -7.91 16.23 -13.44
CA ASN A 256 -8.59 15.70 -12.28
C ASN A 256 -9.40 16.75 -11.55
N THR A 257 -10.65 16.39 -11.27
CA THR A 257 -11.47 17.12 -10.30
C THR A 257 -11.66 16.26 -9.06
N ALA A 258 -11.57 16.83 -7.87
CA ALA A 258 -11.72 16.14 -6.60
C ALA A 258 -13.04 15.34 -6.49
N SER A 259 -14.10 15.80 -7.16
CA SER A 259 -15.42 15.17 -7.14
C SER A 259 -15.48 13.74 -7.73
N THR A 260 -14.52 13.36 -8.59
CA THR A 260 -14.48 12.05 -9.26
C THR A 260 -13.33 11.16 -8.79
N ARG A 261 -12.41 11.70 -7.99
CA ARG A 261 -11.14 11.05 -7.63
C ARG A 261 -10.87 10.96 -6.15
N ASN A 262 -11.88 11.20 -5.34
CA ASN A 262 -11.80 11.12 -3.89
C ASN A 262 -12.13 9.72 -3.34
N GLN A 263 -12.11 8.70 -4.19
CA GLN A 263 -12.41 7.34 -3.76
C GLN A 263 -11.68 6.28 -4.58
N VAL A 264 -11.31 5.19 -3.92
CA VAL A 264 -10.79 3.96 -4.52
C VAL A 264 -11.73 2.82 -4.16
N SER A 265 -12.06 1.96 -5.12
CA SER A 265 -12.97 0.83 -4.93
C SER A 265 -12.24 -0.47 -5.26
N ILE A 266 -12.46 -1.50 -4.44
CA ILE A 266 -11.94 -2.85 -4.64
C ILE A 266 -13.13 -3.78 -4.76
N GLU A 267 -13.23 -4.50 -5.89
CA GLU A 267 -14.24 -5.53 -6.08
C GLU A 267 -13.82 -6.82 -5.37
N LEU A 268 -14.75 -7.44 -4.65
CA LEU A 268 -14.51 -8.66 -3.90
C LEU A 268 -15.05 -9.88 -4.68
N PHE A 269 -14.82 -9.87 -5.98
CA PHE A 269 -15.24 -10.92 -6.90
C PHE A 269 -14.07 -11.89 -7.16
N ASP A 270 -14.32 -13.18 -6.95
CA ASP A 270 -13.39 -14.24 -7.26
C ASP A 270 -13.67 -14.74 -8.69
N THR A 271 -12.77 -14.43 -9.61
CA THR A 271 -12.92 -14.78 -11.04
C THR A 271 -12.88 -16.28 -11.28
N ASP A 272 -12.11 -17.01 -10.48
CA ASP A 272 -11.96 -18.46 -10.60
C ASP A 272 -13.21 -19.21 -10.15
N LYS A 273 -13.87 -18.69 -9.11
CA LYS A 273 -15.15 -19.23 -8.63
C LYS A 273 -16.35 -18.65 -9.36
N GLY A 274 -16.17 -17.54 -10.08
CA GLY A 274 -17.23 -16.83 -10.78
C GLY A 274 -18.28 -16.21 -9.83
N ASP A 275 -17.89 -15.90 -8.60
CA ASP A 275 -18.78 -15.34 -7.59
C ASP A 275 -18.08 -14.40 -6.61
N PHE A 276 -18.84 -13.63 -5.87
CA PHE A 276 -18.36 -12.78 -4.79
C PHE A 276 -17.98 -13.60 -3.54
N ILE A 277 -16.97 -13.15 -2.80
CA ILE A 277 -16.54 -13.80 -1.56
C ILE A 277 -17.69 -13.80 -0.55
N THR A 278 -17.94 -14.96 0.06
CA THR A 278 -18.93 -15.13 1.12
C THR A 278 -18.21 -15.43 2.43
N LEU A 279 -18.47 -14.61 3.44
CA LEU A 279 -17.90 -14.76 4.79
C LEU A 279 -18.89 -15.43 5.72
N GLY A 280 -18.44 -16.45 6.43
CA GLY A 280 -19.05 -17.01 7.62
C GLY A 280 -18.37 -16.50 8.89
N LYS A 281 -18.79 -17.06 10.04
CA LYS A 281 -18.15 -16.75 11.33
C LYS A 281 -16.67 -17.09 11.30
N ASN A 282 -15.85 -16.21 11.85
CA ASN A 282 -14.39 -16.30 11.88
C ASN A 282 -13.70 -16.19 10.51
N ASP A 283 -14.44 -16.07 9.42
CA ASP A 283 -13.83 -15.80 8.12
C ASP A 283 -13.38 -14.33 8.03
N LYS A 284 -12.39 -14.09 7.17
CA LYS A 284 -11.84 -12.75 6.93
C LYS A 284 -11.57 -12.54 5.45
N ILE A 285 -11.66 -11.29 5.02
CA ILE A 285 -11.09 -10.82 3.76
C ILE A 285 -9.94 -9.87 4.09
N VAL A 286 -8.83 -10.00 3.39
CA VAL A 286 -7.72 -9.03 3.40
C VAL A 286 -7.51 -8.53 1.98
N VAL A 287 -7.64 -7.23 1.77
CA VAL A 287 -7.44 -6.59 0.47
C VAL A 287 -6.65 -5.30 0.62
N ARG A 288 -6.07 -4.85 -0.48
CA ARG A 288 -5.18 -3.71 -0.49
C ARG A 288 -5.66 -2.61 -1.41
N ALA A 289 -5.68 -1.38 -0.89
CA ALA A 289 -5.96 -0.16 -1.62
C ALA A 289 -4.69 0.68 -1.77
N TYR A 290 -4.36 1.08 -2.99
CA TYR A 290 -3.29 2.02 -3.30
C TYR A 290 -3.87 3.41 -3.49
N LEU A 291 -3.31 4.39 -2.79
CA LEU A 291 -3.74 5.78 -2.84
C LEU A 291 -2.61 6.64 -3.37
N LEU A 292 -2.93 7.66 -4.17
CA LEU A 292 -1.96 8.69 -4.53
C LEU A 292 -1.33 9.27 -3.26
N PRO A 293 -0.03 9.55 -3.29
CA PRO A 293 0.67 10.06 -2.12
C PRO A 293 0.16 11.44 -1.72
N LYS A 294 0.34 11.75 -0.45
CA LYS A 294 0.12 13.05 0.15
C LYS A 294 1.40 13.43 0.91
N ASP A 295 1.73 14.72 0.94
CA ASP A 295 2.93 15.20 1.64
C ASP A 295 2.86 15.00 3.16
N GLU A 296 1.63 14.91 3.69
CA GLU A 296 1.36 14.75 5.11
C GLU A 296 0.55 13.46 5.38
N ASN A 297 0.61 12.98 6.61
CA ASN A 297 -0.22 11.86 7.04
C ASN A 297 -1.71 12.23 6.98
N TYR A 298 -2.56 11.24 6.68
CA TYR A 298 -4.01 11.42 6.80
C TYR A 298 -4.39 11.46 8.28
N ASP A 299 -5.09 12.50 8.67
CA ASP A 299 -5.55 12.67 10.04
C ASP A 299 -6.68 11.69 10.37
N THR A 300 -6.52 11.00 11.49
CA THR A 300 -7.52 10.10 12.10
C THR A 300 -7.94 10.59 13.48
N GLY A 301 -7.66 11.85 13.82
CA GLY A 301 -7.97 12.44 15.12
C GLY A 301 -9.46 12.41 15.48
N THR A 302 -9.78 12.47 16.78
CA THR A 302 -11.15 12.40 17.32
C THR A 302 -11.92 13.71 17.19
N GLY A 303 -11.30 14.79 16.76
CA GLY A 303 -11.84 16.15 16.76
C GLY A 303 -12.59 16.58 15.48
N GLY A 304 -12.96 15.66 14.59
CA GLY A 304 -13.60 15.98 13.31
C GLY A 304 -12.62 16.23 12.16
N GLY A 305 -11.34 15.90 12.37
CA GLY A 305 -10.28 15.99 11.35
C GLY A 305 -10.09 14.71 10.53
N GLN A 306 -10.98 13.72 10.69
CA GLN A 306 -10.88 12.45 9.96
C GLN A 306 -10.97 12.68 8.45
N GLN A 307 -9.97 12.18 7.73
CA GLN A 307 -9.86 12.44 6.30
C GLN A 307 -10.29 11.25 5.43
N LEU A 308 -10.27 10.03 5.98
CA LEU A 308 -10.59 8.81 5.25
C LEU A 308 -11.75 8.04 5.89
N GLN A 309 -12.55 7.45 5.03
CA GLN A 309 -13.66 6.58 5.37
C GLN A 309 -13.57 5.29 4.56
N VAL A 310 -13.78 4.15 5.21
CA VAL A 310 -13.94 2.86 4.54
C VAL A 310 -15.42 2.48 4.51
N ARG A 311 -15.90 2.09 3.35
CA ARG A 311 -17.25 1.62 3.10
C ARG A 311 -17.19 0.19 2.61
N VAL A 312 -17.86 -0.70 3.31
CA VAL A 312 -17.95 -2.11 2.95
C VAL A 312 -19.35 -2.38 2.43
N ALA A 313 -19.45 -2.87 1.22
CA ALA A 313 -20.73 -3.15 0.57
C ALA A 313 -20.99 -4.66 0.52
N PRO A 314 -21.85 -5.20 1.37
CA PRO A 314 -22.38 -6.54 1.20
C PRO A 314 -23.28 -6.60 -0.03
N PHE A 315 -23.34 -7.77 -0.67
CA PHE A 315 -24.26 -8.00 -1.78
C PHE A 315 -25.71 -8.01 -1.30
N ASN A 316 -26.57 -7.17 -1.89
CA ASN A 316 -27.98 -7.05 -1.52
C ASN A 316 -28.24 -6.70 -0.05
N SER A 317 -27.36 -5.96 0.60
CA SER A 317 -27.51 -5.52 1.97
C SER A 317 -27.07 -4.05 2.14
N ALA A 318 -27.29 -3.49 3.33
CA ALA A 318 -26.87 -2.12 3.63
C ALA A 318 -25.34 -1.99 3.63
N VAL A 319 -24.83 -0.88 3.09
CA VAL A 319 -23.41 -0.55 3.13
C VAL A 319 -23.01 -0.24 4.57
N LEU A 320 -21.95 -0.87 5.03
CA LEU A 320 -21.31 -0.59 6.31
C LEU A 320 -20.28 0.52 6.10
N THR A 321 -20.35 1.56 6.91
CA THR A 321 -19.45 2.70 6.80
C THR A 321 -18.64 2.85 8.07
N ARG A 322 -17.32 3.04 7.92
CA ARG A 322 -16.40 3.28 9.01
C ARG A 322 -15.47 4.44 8.68
N THR A 323 -15.59 5.53 9.42
CA THR A 323 -14.59 6.61 9.37
C THR A 323 -13.37 6.16 10.16
N LEU A 324 -12.19 6.29 9.54
CA LEU A 324 -10.94 5.93 10.18
C LEU A 324 -10.57 7.03 11.18
N ASN A 325 -10.64 6.71 12.46
CA ASN A 325 -10.37 7.66 13.53
C ASN A 325 -9.41 7.05 14.58
N GLY A 326 -8.79 7.91 15.37
CA GLY A 326 -7.79 7.53 16.37
C GLY A 326 -8.31 6.67 17.54
N ALA A 327 -9.62 6.40 17.59
CA ALA A 327 -10.18 5.46 18.56
C ALA A 327 -10.03 3.99 18.10
N ASP A 328 -9.76 3.76 16.81
CA ASP A 328 -9.42 2.43 16.30
C ASP A 328 -7.95 2.15 16.56
N GLU A 329 -7.62 1.07 17.29
CA GLU A 329 -6.24 0.72 17.62
C GLU A 329 -5.37 0.57 16.37
N SER A 330 -5.93 0.04 15.27
CA SER A 330 -5.21 -0.15 14.01
C SER A 330 -4.77 1.15 13.32
N VAL A 331 -5.42 2.28 13.63
CA VAL A 331 -5.14 3.59 13.00
C VAL A 331 -4.94 4.71 14.02
N SER A 332 -4.67 4.38 15.28
CA SER A 332 -4.49 5.37 16.36
C SER A 332 -3.37 6.37 16.12
N GLY A 333 -2.37 5.99 15.33
CA GLY A 333 -1.25 6.86 14.90
C GLY A 333 -1.51 7.68 13.63
N GLY A 334 -2.73 7.62 13.08
CA GLY A 334 -3.03 8.18 11.76
C GLY A 334 -2.67 7.20 10.62
N ILE A 335 -3.09 7.54 9.41
CA ILE A 335 -2.66 6.85 8.20
C ILE A 335 -1.38 7.53 7.72
N VAL A 336 -0.28 6.82 7.81
CA VAL A 336 1.05 7.34 7.48
C VAL A 336 1.23 7.36 5.97
N ALA A 337 1.55 8.54 5.41
CA ALA A 337 1.85 8.70 4.01
C ALA A 337 3.06 7.84 3.60
N HIS A 338 3.07 7.38 2.35
CA HIS A 338 4.14 6.55 1.78
C HIS A 338 4.42 5.24 2.54
N LYS A 339 3.41 4.69 3.22
CA LYS A 339 3.53 3.43 3.97
C LYS A 339 2.32 2.54 3.76
N ILE A 340 2.49 1.25 4.11
CA ILE A 340 1.37 0.33 4.28
C ILE A 340 0.79 0.51 5.67
N ASN A 341 -0.49 0.84 5.72
CA ASN A 341 -1.24 1.02 6.94
C ASN A 341 -2.25 -0.12 7.07
N ARG A 342 -2.21 -0.84 8.18
CA ARG A 342 -3.19 -1.88 8.46
C ARG A 342 -4.47 -1.25 9.01
N VAL A 343 -5.60 -1.61 8.41
CA VAL A 343 -6.95 -1.18 8.83
C VAL A 343 -7.78 -2.41 9.13
N VAL A 344 -8.11 -2.63 10.40
CA VAL A 344 -8.94 -3.75 10.83
C VAL A 344 -10.36 -3.26 11.07
N LEU A 345 -11.30 -3.78 10.31
CA LEU A 345 -12.71 -3.43 10.45
C LEU A 345 -13.42 -4.39 11.42
N PRO A 346 -14.41 -3.91 12.19
CA PRO A 346 -15.21 -4.79 13.04
C PRO A 346 -15.97 -5.81 12.22
N SER A 347 -16.47 -6.86 12.88
CA SER A 347 -17.28 -7.91 12.25
C SER A 347 -18.46 -7.32 11.49
N VAL A 348 -18.62 -7.74 10.24
CA VAL A 348 -19.79 -7.41 9.44
C VAL A 348 -21.00 -8.18 9.96
N SER A 349 -22.21 -7.60 9.84
CA SER A 349 -23.44 -8.26 10.22
C SER A 349 -24.47 -8.14 9.12
N LYS A 350 -25.31 -9.15 8.97
CA LYS A 350 -26.43 -9.10 8.04
C LYS A 350 -27.54 -8.27 8.68
N ASN A 351 -27.51 -6.96 8.40
CA ASN A 351 -28.50 -6.06 8.93
C ASN A 351 -29.77 -6.08 8.06
N GLY A 352 -30.85 -6.59 8.61
CA GLY A 352 -32.18 -6.39 8.04
C GLY A 352 -32.60 -4.91 8.12
N PRO A 353 -33.73 -4.54 7.53
CA PRO A 353 -34.22 -3.15 7.52
C PRO A 353 -34.34 -2.51 8.91
N ASN A 354 -34.52 -3.31 9.95
CA ASN A 354 -34.63 -2.87 11.35
C ASN A 354 -33.29 -2.52 12.01
N TYR A 355 -32.18 -3.02 11.49
CA TYR A 355 -30.84 -2.86 12.11
C TYR A 355 -29.90 -1.95 11.32
N TRP A 356 -30.38 -1.31 10.25
CA TRP A 356 -29.51 -0.48 9.38
C TRP A 356 -28.78 0.63 10.14
N MET A 357 -29.35 1.16 11.24
CA MET A 357 -28.68 2.17 12.06
C MET A 357 -27.42 1.62 12.77
N SER A 358 -27.38 0.33 13.10
CA SER A 358 -26.21 -0.30 13.71
C SER A 358 -25.03 -0.45 12.73
N SER A 359 -25.30 -0.27 11.43
CA SER A 359 -24.32 -0.29 10.37
C SER A 359 -23.68 1.09 10.11
N LEU A 360 -24.22 2.15 10.75
CA LEU A 360 -23.70 3.49 10.60
C LEU A 360 -22.39 3.64 11.37
N ASP A 361 -21.51 4.47 10.84
CA ASP A 361 -20.36 4.94 11.57
C ASP A 361 -20.78 5.63 12.87
N PRO A 362 -20.30 5.19 14.05
CA PRO A 362 -20.69 5.78 15.32
C PRO A 362 -20.28 7.26 15.46
N ASN A 363 -19.39 7.74 14.59
CA ASN A 363 -18.92 9.12 14.58
C ASN A 363 -19.64 10.03 13.57
N ILE A 364 -20.63 9.49 12.83
CA ILE A 364 -21.40 10.31 11.89
C ILE A 364 -22.31 11.28 12.63
N PHE A 365 -22.33 12.55 12.21
CA PHE A 365 -23.22 13.53 12.78
C PHE A 365 -24.68 13.28 12.34
N VAL A 366 -25.64 13.52 13.25
CA VAL A 366 -27.07 13.37 12.94
C VAL A 366 -27.50 14.23 11.74
N THR A 367 -26.85 15.37 11.54
CA THR A 367 -27.09 16.28 10.40
C THR A 367 -26.65 15.69 9.05
N GLU A 368 -25.82 14.67 9.04
CA GLU A 368 -25.35 13.98 7.84
C GLU A 368 -26.23 12.78 7.48
N LEU A 369 -27.22 12.46 8.35
CA LEU A 369 -28.09 11.33 8.16
C LEU A 369 -29.39 11.73 7.43
N SER A 370 -29.70 10.96 6.38
CA SER A 370 -31.03 10.96 5.79
C SER A 370 -31.85 9.81 6.37
N LEU A 371 -32.69 10.10 7.36
CA LEU A 371 -33.49 9.08 8.05
C LEU A 371 -34.77 8.79 7.27
N PRO A 372 -35.10 7.50 7.01
CA PRO A 372 -36.39 7.16 6.48
C PRO A 372 -37.50 7.49 7.53
N GLY A 373 -38.44 8.29 7.12
CA GLY A 373 -39.54 8.76 7.98
C GLY A 373 -40.90 8.45 7.44
N SER A 374 -41.87 8.38 8.31
CA SER A 374 -43.29 8.25 7.94
C SER A 374 -44.11 9.44 8.42
N LYS A 375 -44.96 9.94 7.52
CA LYS A 375 -45.88 11.02 7.81
C LYS A 375 -47.13 10.44 8.51
N MET A 376 -47.64 11.14 9.54
CA MET A 376 -48.83 10.74 10.26
C MET A 376 -48.75 9.27 10.72
N SER A 377 -47.65 8.90 11.33
CA SER A 377 -47.24 7.52 11.60
C SER A 377 -48.27 6.72 12.43
N TYR A 378 -49.09 7.41 13.21
CA TYR A 378 -50.12 6.83 14.08
C TYR A 378 -51.47 6.59 13.40
N GLN A 379 -51.73 7.18 12.21
CA GLN A 379 -53.00 7.03 11.48
C GLN A 379 -52.94 5.77 10.61
N ILE A 380 -53.05 4.63 11.25
CA ILE A 380 -53.01 3.31 10.62
C ILE A 380 -54.39 2.83 10.18
N LYS A 381 -54.43 1.96 9.18
CA LYS A 381 -55.64 1.35 8.65
C LYS A 381 -56.46 0.66 9.75
N GLY A 382 -57.74 0.96 9.81
CA GLY A 382 -58.68 0.34 10.76
C GLY A 382 -58.95 1.16 12.04
N GLN A 383 -58.32 2.34 12.19
CA GLN A 383 -58.69 3.27 13.27
C GLN A 383 -59.82 4.24 12.83
N ALA A 384 -60.65 4.65 13.80
CA ALA A 384 -61.92 5.36 13.57
C ALA A 384 -61.79 6.80 13.03
N SER A 385 -60.63 7.28 12.64
CA SER A 385 -60.38 8.68 12.26
C SER A 385 -60.71 9.04 10.80
N GLY A 386 -61.20 8.13 10.01
CA GLY A 386 -61.68 8.39 8.64
C GLY A 386 -60.61 8.61 7.55
N VAL A 387 -59.38 8.86 7.90
CA VAL A 387 -58.26 9.02 6.94
C VAL A 387 -57.09 8.12 7.33
N THR A 388 -56.75 7.22 6.46
CA THR A 388 -55.59 6.31 6.62
C THR A 388 -54.38 6.86 5.88
N TYR A 389 -53.28 7.06 6.58
CA TYR A 389 -51.99 7.47 5.99
C TYR A 389 -50.97 6.34 5.97
N GLN A 390 -51.16 5.32 6.83
CA GLN A 390 -50.24 4.20 6.98
C GLN A 390 -50.97 2.87 7.02
N ASP A 391 -50.43 1.87 6.34
CA ASP A 391 -50.96 0.51 6.37
C ASP A 391 -50.37 -0.32 7.53
N LEU A 392 -49.21 0.09 8.05
CA LEU A 392 -48.44 -0.60 9.08
C LEU A 392 -48.62 0.09 10.45
N SER A 393 -48.61 -0.68 11.53
CA SER A 393 -48.48 -0.15 12.89
C SER A 393 -47.12 0.58 13.07
N ILE A 394 -47.01 1.44 14.10
CA ILE A 394 -45.73 2.08 14.43
C ILE A 394 -44.63 1.04 14.67
N ALA A 395 -44.97 -0.07 15.37
CA ALA A 395 -44.03 -1.15 15.60
C ALA A 395 -43.59 -1.84 14.29
N ASP A 396 -44.52 -2.08 13.37
CA ASP A 396 -44.20 -2.66 12.06
C ASP A 396 -43.43 -1.69 11.19
N GLN A 397 -43.74 -0.39 11.22
CA GLN A 397 -42.97 0.64 10.54
C GLN A 397 -41.52 0.67 11.06
N PHE A 398 -41.35 0.60 12.39
CA PHE A 398 -40.01 0.52 13.00
C PHE A 398 -39.28 -0.74 12.57
N THR A 399 -39.93 -1.89 12.57
CA THR A 399 -39.39 -3.18 12.12
C THR A 399 -39.01 -3.14 10.65
N ASN A 400 -39.68 -2.35 9.82
CA ASN A 400 -39.35 -2.13 8.42
C ASN A 400 -38.37 -0.97 8.15
N GLY A 401 -37.71 -0.49 9.19
CA GLY A 401 -36.57 0.42 9.03
C GLY A 401 -36.88 1.90 9.17
N ILE A 402 -38.14 2.28 9.41
CA ILE A 402 -38.53 3.68 9.68
C ILE A 402 -37.91 4.13 11.01
N ARG A 403 -37.35 5.32 11.06
CA ARG A 403 -36.68 5.89 12.25
C ARG A 403 -37.18 7.28 12.61
N ALA A 404 -37.84 7.97 11.70
CA ALA A 404 -38.50 9.24 11.97
C ALA A 404 -40.01 9.11 11.90
N PHE A 405 -40.72 9.46 12.97
CA PHE A 405 -42.16 9.33 13.07
C PHE A 405 -42.82 10.69 13.32
N GLN A 406 -43.75 11.06 12.46
CA GLN A 406 -44.57 12.24 12.70
C GLN A 406 -45.79 11.85 13.53
N ILE A 407 -45.81 12.29 14.77
CA ILE A 407 -46.96 12.08 15.69
C ILE A 407 -47.57 13.45 15.99
N GLN A 408 -48.85 13.57 15.72
CA GLN A 408 -49.63 14.78 16.08
C GLN A 408 -50.38 14.52 17.39
N THR A 409 -50.07 15.32 18.41
CA THR A 409 -50.82 15.28 19.67
C THR A 409 -51.91 16.35 19.65
N ALA A 410 -53.13 15.98 20.07
CA ALA A 410 -54.17 16.98 20.32
C ALA A 410 -53.91 17.61 21.69
N SER A 411 -53.87 18.95 21.76
CA SER A 411 -53.99 19.63 23.05
C SER A 411 -55.44 19.48 23.54
N THR A 412 -55.63 18.86 24.67
CA THR A 412 -56.91 18.85 25.40
C THR A 412 -57.14 20.18 26.06
#